data_436dc4cd597ff8a2f52772a7bcd1551f
#
_entry.id   436dc4cd597ff8a2f52772a7bcd1551f
#
_cell.length_a   1.000
_cell.length_b   1.000
_cell.length_c   1.000
_cell.angle_alpha   90.00
_cell.angle_beta   90.00
_cell.angle_gamma   90.00
#
_symmetry.space_group_name_H-M   'P 1'
#
loop_
_entity.id
_entity.type
_entity.pdbx_description
1 polymer ?
#
loop_
_entity_poly.entity_id
_entity_poly.type
_entity_poly.pdbx_seq_one_letter_code
_entity_poly.pdbx_strand_id
1 'polypeptide(L)'
;MQINPKEVVEKGYLKLSPYSKIQQVGIDLSIEKGVEIAGWKKWKLVRLNEEFHLPSDVFAILFPRSTMFRNGMIVECGVVEPGYEGRPVVAIHIPFLTTGDVGVKSMTLSKGYRVVQAIFFKANSASTYNGSYQGEGL
;
A
#
# COMPACT_ATOMS: atom_id res chain seq x y z
N MET A 1 8.96 -14.87 9.68
CA MET A 1 9.48 -13.91 10.67
C MET A 1 9.49 -12.51 10.07
N GLN A 2 8.99 -11.55 10.79
CA GLN A 2 8.94 -10.16 10.35
C GLN A 2 10.35 -9.56 10.27
N ILE A 3 10.58 -8.75 9.25
CA ILE A 3 11.87 -8.11 9.03
C ILE A 3 11.80 -6.66 9.54
N ASN A 4 12.86 -6.22 10.21
CA ASN A 4 12.95 -4.85 10.69
C ASN A 4 12.86 -3.87 9.50
N PRO A 5 12.02 -2.82 9.59
CA PRO A 5 11.86 -1.85 8.49
C PRO A 5 13.17 -1.21 8.02
N LYS A 6 14.11 -0.95 8.94
CA LYS A 6 15.41 -0.38 8.56
C LYS A 6 16.22 -1.34 7.70
N GLU A 7 16.17 -2.64 8.02
CA GLU A 7 16.84 -3.67 7.22
C GLU A 7 16.23 -3.73 5.81
N VAL A 8 14.91 -3.62 5.71
CA VAL A 8 14.20 -3.61 4.43
C VAL A 8 14.77 -2.51 3.52
N VAL A 9 14.94 -1.32 4.05
CA VAL A 9 15.46 -0.18 3.28
C VAL A 9 16.95 -0.37 2.96
N GLU A 10 17.73 -0.78 3.93
CA GLU A 10 19.19 -0.99 3.75
C GLU A 10 19.48 -2.02 2.67
N LYS A 11 18.67 -3.08 2.60
CA LYS A 11 18.85 -4.14 1.60
C LYS A 11 18.21 -3.83 0.25
N GLY A 12 17.55 -2.68 0.13
CA GLY A 12 16.94 -2.26 -1.13
C GLY A 12 15.66 -3.00 -1.49
N TYR A 13 15.01 -3.66 -0.55
CA TYR A 13 13.74 -4.36 -0.79
C TYR A 13 12.61 -3.38 -1.07
N LEU A 14 12.72 -2.18 -0.53
CA LEU A 14 11.78 -1.09 -0.77
C LEU A 14 12.55 0.21 -0.97
N LYS A 15 12.31 0.88 -2.09
CA LYS A 15 12.83 2.21 -2.33
C LYS A 15 11.81 3.22 -1.82
N LEU A 16 12.21 4.03 -0.84
CA LEU A 16 11.36 5.03 -0.22
C LEU A 16 11.06 6.20 -1.16
N SER A 17 10.00 6.91 -0.86
CA SER A 17 9.67 8.21 -1.44
C SER A 17 9.89 9.31 -0.38
N PRO A 18 9.80 10.59 -0.76
CA PRO A 18 9.85 11.68 0.21
C PRO A 18 8.71 11.65 1.25
N TYR A 19 7.66 10.90 0.97
CA TYR A 19 6.46 10.83 1.82
C TYR A 19 6.41 9.60 2.72
N SER A 20 7.26 8.61 2.47
CA SER A 20 7.29 7.37 3.25
C SER A 20 7.63 7.65 4.70
N LYS A 21 7.13 6.79 5.61
CA LYS A 21 7.49 6.89 7.02
C LYS A 21 7.78 5.51 7.57
N ILE A 22 8.96 5.35 8.15
CA ILE A 22 9.34 4.12 8.84
C ILE A 22 8.65 4.10 10.20
N GLN A 23 7.90 3.03 10.46
CA GLN A 23 7.24 2.77 11.73
C GLN A 23 7.98 1.66 12.49
N GLN A 24 7.40 1.16 13.58
CA GLN A 24 8.05 0.16 14.43
C GLN A 24 8.19 -1.20 13.74
N VAL A 25 7.16 -1.64 13.03
CA VAL A 25 7.17 -2.96 12.38
C VAL A 25 7.05 -2.88 10.85
N GLY A 26 6.70 -1.74 10.31
CA GLY A 26 6.48 -1.59 8.89
C GLY A 26 6.82 -0.19 8.40
N ILE A 27 6.42 0.09 7.16
CA ILE A 27 6.69 1.35 6.50
C ILE A 27 5.38 1.87 5.89
N ASP A 28 5.04 3.12 6.21
CA ASP A 28 3.87 3.77 5.63
C ASP A 28 4.17 4.21 4.20
N LEU A 29 3.28 3.83 3.29
CA LEU A 29 3.40 4.08 1.86
C LEU A 29 2.34 5.10 1.40
N SER A 30 2.67 5.82 0.35
CA SER A 30 1.95 7.02 -0.08
C SER A 30 1.45 6.91 -1.51
N ILE A 31 0.43 7.71 -1.84
CA ILE A 31 -0.15 7.73 -3.17
C ILE A 31 0.62 8.68 -4.09
N GLU A 32 0.72 8.30 -5.37
CA GLU A 32 1.45 9.04 -6.39
C GLU A 32 0.75 10.35 -6.76
N LYS A 33 -0.57 10.33 -6.88
CA LYS A 33 -1.37 11.47 -7.30
C LYS A 33 -2.50 11.72 -6.33
N GLY A 34 -2.89 12.97 -6.16
CA GLY A 34 -4.08 13.34 -5.41
C GLY A 34 -5.33 12.72 -6.02
N VAL A 35 -6.30 12.39 -5.18
CA VAL A 35 -7.53 11.73 -5.61
C VAL A 35 -8.71 12.16 -4.74
N GLU A 36 -9.89 12.28 -5.36
CA GLU A 36 -11.14 12.46 -4.64
C GLU A 36 -11.84 11.10 -4.54
N ILE A 37 -12.17 10.71 -3.33
CA ILE A 37 -12.91 9.48 -3.05
C ILE A 37 -14.33 9.89 -2.67
N ALA A 38 -15.34 9.37 -3.40
CA ALA A 38 -16.74 9.69 -3.14
C ALA A 38 -17.56 8.42 -2.95
N GLY A 39 -18.50 8.46 -1.98
CA GLY A 39 -19.27 7.28 -1.59
C GLY A 39 -20.19 6.72 -2.66
N TRP A 40 -20.58 7.52 -3.65
CA TRP A 40 -21.41 7.07 -4.77
C TRP A 40 -20.61 6.67 -6.01
N LYS A 41 -19.29 6.84 -5.97
CA LYS A 41 -18.40 6.47 -7.08
C LYS A 41 -17.83 5.08 -6.86
N LYS A 42 -17.35 4.47 -7.94
CA LYS A 42 -16.65 3.20 -7.88
C LYS A 42 -15.31 3.36 -7.17
N TRP A 43 -14.68 2.25 -6.86
CA TRP A 43 -13.34 2.19 -6.32
C TRP A 43 -12.38 3.05 -7.15
N LYS A 44 -11.49 3.75 -6.46
CA LYS A 44 -10.37 4.45 -7.08
C LYS A 44 -9.12 3.60 -6.93
N LEU A 45 -8.51 3.25 -8.05
CA LEU A 45 -7.20 2.62 -8.06
C LEU A 45 -6.15 3.72 -7.94
N VAL A 46 -5.26 3.59 -6.98
CA VAL A 46 -4.19 4.56 -6.76
C VAL A 46 -2.85 3.86 -6.76
N ARG A 47 -1.89 4.43 -7.49
CA ARG A 47 -0.51 3.94 -7.55
C ARG A 47 0.23 4.45 -6.33
N LEU A 48 1.04 3.58 -5.71
CA LEU A 48 1.93 3.98 -4.63
C LEU A 48 3.23 4.56 -5.19
N ASN A 49 3.85 5.43 -4.42
CA ASN A 49 5.13 6.05 -4.78
C ASN A 49 6.31 5.09 -4.60
N GLU A 50 6.21 4.22 -3.62
CA GLU A 50 7.34 3.38 -3.20
C GLU A 50 7.51 2.19 -4.14
N GLU A 51 8.77 1.84 -4.42
CA GLU A 51 9.12 0.76 -5.33
C GLU A 51 9.56 -0.47 -4.56
N PHE A 52 8.94 -1.61 -4.87
CA PHE A 52 9.32 -2.90 -4.30
C PHE A 52 10.33 -3.59 -5.21
N HIS A 53 11.33 -4.20 -4.61
CA HIS A 53 12.33 -5.02 -5.27
C HIS A 53 12.59 -6.23 -4.37
N LEU A 54 11.64 -7.15 -4.31
CA LEU A 54 11.68 -8.25 -3.38
C LEU A 54 12.52 -9.41 -3.91
N PRO A 55 13.44 -9.94 -3.09
CA PRO A 55 14.13 -11.18 -3.45
C PRO A 55 13.19 -12.38 -3.31
N SER A 56 13.69 -13.57 -3.66
CA SER A 56 12.88 -14.78 -3.67
C SER A 56 12.44 -15.26 -2.29
N ASP A 57 13.05 -14.74 -1.22
CA ASP A 57 12.79 -15.17 0.16
C ASP A 57 12.15 -14.10 1.03
N VAL A 58 11.59 -13.06 0.41
CA VAL A 58 10.92 -11.96 1.13
C VAL A 58 9.58 -11.65 0.48
N PHE A 59 8.55 -11.52 1.29
CA PHE A 59 7.24 -11.01 0.85
C PHE A 59 6.80 -9.89 1.78
N ALA A 60 5.79 -9.15 1.36
CA ALA A 60 5.19 -8.11 2.18
C ALA A 60 3.68 -8.27 2.22
N ILE A 61 3.07 -7.80 3.30
CA ILE A 61 1.62 -7.67 3.40
C ILE A 61 1.32 -6.19 3.58
N LEU A 62 0.38 -5.68 2.77
CA LEU A 62 -0.08 -4.31 2.88
C LEU A 62 -1.33 -4.27 3.74
N PHE A 63 -1.32 -3.39 4.73
CA PHE A 63 -2.45 -3.17 5.63
C PHE A 63 -2.93 -1.73 5.49
N PRO A 64 -4.24 -1.45 5.56
CA PRO A 64 -4.73 -0.08 5.60
C PRO A 64 -4.19 0.64 6.84
N ARG A 65 -3.80 1.90 6.69
CA ARG A 65 -3.46 2.71 7.86
C ARG A 65 -4.72 3.01 8.67
N SER A 66 -4.55 3.11 9.99
CA SER A 66 -5.70 3.35 10.88
C SER A 66 -6.45 4.65 10.58
N THR A 67 -5.76 5.69 10.10
CA THR A 67 -6.40 6.92 9.67
C THR A 67 -7.42 6.70 8.55
N MET A 68 -7.20 5.70 7.69
CA MET A 68 -8.12 5.40 6.60
C MET A 68 -9.43 4.86 7.13
N PHE A 69 -9.40 3.77 7.91
CA PHE A 69 -10.65 3.20 8.40
C PHE A 69 -11.31 4.07 9.48
N ARG A 70 -10.55 4.86 10.24
CA ARG A 70 -11.13 5.81 11.19
C ARG A 70 -11.92 6.92 10.50
N ASN A 71 -11.63 7.19 9.23
CA ASN A 71 -12.37 8.16 8.42
C ASN A 71 -13.39 7.49 7.49
N GLY A 72 -13.71 6.23 7.74
CA GLY A 72 -14.74 5.52 6.99
C GLY A 72 -14.30 5.08 5.59
N MET A 73 -13.01 5.08 5.30
CA MET A 73 -12.48 4.61 4.02
C MET A 73 -12.07 3.16 4.11
N ILE A 74 -12.34 2.40 3.05
CA ILE A 74 -11.86 1.03 2.89
C ILE A 74 -10.74 1.06 1.86
N VAL A 75 -9.61 0.41 2.20
CA VAL A 75 -8.49 0.23 1.30
C VAL A 75 -8.33 -1.26 1.04
N GLU A 76 -8.56 -1.66 -0.19
CA GLU A 76 -8.29 -3.03 -0.62
C GLU A 76 -6.86 -3.14 -1.09
N CYS A 77 -6.12 -4.01 -0.45
CA CYS A 77 -4.72 -4.30 -0.72
C CYS A 77 -4.43 -5.75 -0.31
N GLY A 78 -3.21 -6.20 -0.43
CA GLY A 78 -2.94 -7.61 -0.14
C GLY A 78 -1.48 -7.93 -0.04
N VAL A 79 -1.14 -9.13 -0.49
CA VAL A 79 0.21 -9.68 -0.42
C VAL A 79 1.04 -9.18 -1.61
N VAL A 80 2.26 -8.77 -1.31
CA VAL A 80 3.28 -8.51 -2.33
C VAL A 80 4.19 -9.73 -2.34
N GLU A 81 4.11 -10.51 -3.42
CA GLU A 81 4.74 -11.81 -3.51
C GLU A 81 6.27 -11.75 -3.60
N PRO A 82 6.98 -12.81 -3.16
CA PRO A 82 8.44 -12.86 -3.34
C PRO A 82 8.82 -12.70 -4.81
N GLY A 83 9.86 -11.93 -5.07
CA GLY A 83 10.33 -11.66 -6.42
C GLY A 83 9.59 -10.54 -7.16
N TYR A 84 8.55 -9.99 -6.59
CA TYR A 84 7.84 -8.88 -7.22
C TYR A 84 8.72 -7.63 -7.27
N GLU A 85 8.70 -6.96 -8.42
CA GLU A 85 9.31 -5.66 -8.62
C GLU A 85 8.28 -4.72 -9.21
N GLY A 86 8.12 -3.54 -8.60
CA GLY A 86 7.16 -2.58 -9.10
C GLY A 86 6.67 -1.61 -8.03
N ARG A 87 5.79 -0.70 -8.45
CA ARG A 87 5.03 0.18 -7.57
C ARG A 87 3.57 -0.28 -7.62
N PRO A 88 3.06 -0.94 -6.56
CA PRO A 88 1.73 -1.52 -6.60
C PRO A 88 0.63 -0.47 -6.60
N VAL A 89 -0.57 -0.90 -6.97
CA VAL A 89 -1.78 -0.12 -6.81
C VAL A 89 -2.60 -0.68 -5.65
N VAL A 90 -3.38 0.19 -5.02
CA VAL A 90 -4.39 -0.20 -4.04
C VAL A 90 -5.72 0.43 -4.45
N ALA A 91 -6.83 -0.14 -3.98
CA ALA A 91 -8.16 0.37 -4.31
C ALA A 91 -8.77 1.01 -3.07
N ILE A 92 -9.29 2.22 -3.21
CA ILE A 92 -9.87 2.98 -2.09
C ILE A 92 -11.31 3.36 -2.41
N HIS A 93 -12.20 3.21 -1.41
CA HIS A 93 -13.54 3.75 -1.52
C HIS A 93 -14.13 4.06 -0.15
N ILE A 94 -15.19 4.89 -0.15
CA ILE A 94 -16.03 5.15 1.00
C ILE A 94 -17.31 4.34 0.80
N PRO A 95 -17.62 3.36 1.68
CA PRO A 95 -18.85 2.57 1.54
C PRO A 95 -20.08 3.47 1.67
N PHE A 96 -21.05 3.23 0.81
CA PHE A 96 -22.28 4.03 0.77
C PHE A 96 -22.97 4.08 2.15
N LEU A 97 -22.99 2.95 2.86
CA LEU A 97 -23.66 2.83 4.15
C LEU A 97 -23.02 3.70 5.26
N THR A 98 -21.74 3.99 5.15
CA THR A 98 -21.06 4.81 6.18
C THR A 98 -21.34 6.29 6.00
N THR A 99 -21.73 6.73 4.81
CA THR A 99 -21.95 8.14 4.54
C THR A 99 -23.20 8.69 5.21
N GLY A 100 -24.20 7.83 5.46
CA GLY A 100 -25.45 8.26 6.10
C GLY A 100 -25.29 8.68 7.55
N ASP A 101 -24.49 7.95 8.30
CA ASP A 101 -24.34 8.17 9.74
C ASP A 101 -23.31 9.23 10.08
N VAL A 102 -22.20 9.27 9.35
CA VAL A 102 -21.10 10.16 9.67
C VAL A 102 -21.07 11.41 8.80
N GLY A 103 -21.96 11.50 7.83
CA GLY A 103 -22.05 12.67 6.96
C GLY A 103 -20.89 12.82 5.97
N VAL A 104 -19.97 11.89 5.95
CA VAL A 104 -18.82 11.94 5.02
C VAL A 104 -19.24 11.34 3.70
N LYS A 105 -19.40 12.19 2.68
CA LYS A 105 -19.78 11.75 1.33
C LYS A 105 -18.60 11.68 0.37
N SER A 106 -17.55 12.43 0.66
CA SER A 106 -16.34 12.43 -0.15
C SER A 106 -15.15 12.86 0.70
N MET A 107 -13.96 12.45 0.28
CA MET A 107 -12.70 12.92 0.86
C MET A 107 -11.70 13.13 -0.25
N THR A 108 -10.91 14.19 -0.13
CA THR A 108 -9.81 14.47 -1.05
C THR A 108 -8.51 14.08 -0.36
N LEU A 109 -7.76 13.18 -0.99
CA LEU A 109 -6.44 12.79 -0.53
C LEU A 109 -5.40 13.47 -1.40
N SER A 110 -4.50 14.20 -0.77
CA SER A 110 -3.43 14.91 -1.47
C SER A 110 -2.35 13.95 -1.97
N LYS A 111 -1.63 14.37 -3.01
CA LYS A 111 -0.41 13.69 -3.43
C LYS A 111 0.49 13.43 -2.23
N GLY A 112 0.98 12.21 -2.09
CA GLY A 112 1.86 11.83 -0.99
C GLY A 112 1.13 11.45 0.29
N TYR A 113 -0.19 11.45 0.30
CA TYR A 113 -0.95 10.98 1.46
C TYR A 113 -0.64 9.50 1.71
N ARG A 114 -0.33 9.15 2.96
CA ARG A 114 0.00 7.76 3.32
C ARG A 114 -1.27 6.98 3.60
N VAL A 115 -1.45 5.87 2.89
CA VAL A 115 -2.70 5.10 2.90
C VAL A 115 -2.56 3.69 3.43
N VAL A 116 -1.39 3.08 3.30
CA VAL A 116 -1.14 1.70 3.74
C VAL A 116 0.18 1.61 4.49
N GLN A 117 0.30 0.56 5.29
CA GLN A 117 1.58 0.16 5.90
C GLN A 117 2.00 -1.18 5.32
N ALA A 118 3.24 -1.26 4.87
CA ALA A 118 3.83 -2.51 4.40
C ALA A 118 4.64 -3.15 5.53
N ILE A 119 4.36 -4.42 5.80
CA ILE A 119 5.12 -5.22 6.76
C ILE A 119 5.78 -6.34 5.98
N PHE A 120 7.08 -6.54 6.19
CA PHE A 120 7.90 -7.46 5.40
C PHE A 120 8.26 -8.69 6.22
N PHE A 121 8.28 -9.84 5.54
CA PHE A 121 8.50 -11.15 6.17
C PHE A 121 9.45 -11.98 5.34
N LYS A 122 10.21 -12.85 6.01
CA LYS A 122 10.93 -13.91 5.32
C LYS A 122 9.95 -14.95 4.81
N ALA A 123 10.18 -15.41 3.58
CA ALA A 123 9.35 -16.40 2.94
C ALA A 123 10.11 -17.70 2.76
N ASN A 124 9.37 -18.81 2.84
CA ASN A 124 9.86 -20.14 2.44
C ASN A 124 9.05 -20.52 1.20
N SER A 125 9.38 -19.89 0.07
CA SER A 125 8.60 -20.02 -1.15
C SER A 125 9.25 -20.99 -2.14
N ALA A 126 8.41 -21.70 -2.89
CA ALA A 126 8.87 -22.63 -3.93
C ALA A 126 9.20 -21.90 -5.25
N SER A 127 8.67 -20.69 -5.45
CA SER A 127 8.83 -19.94 -6.69
C SER A 127 8.74 -18.45 -6.42
N THR A 128 9.16 -17.66 -7.41
CA THR A 128 9.07 -16.21 -7.36
C THR A 128 7.93 -15.72 -8.25
N TYR A 129 7.46 -14.51 -7.96
CA TYR A 129 6.39 -13.88 -8.73
C TYR A 129 6.81 -13.71 -10.20
N ASN A 130 5.94 -14.16 -11.09
CA ASN A 130 6.09 -14.00 -12.54
C ASN A 130 4.72 -13.70 -13.16
N GLY A 131 3.95 -12.83 -12.53
CA GLY A 131 2.60 -12.50 -12.93
C GLY A 131 2.51 -11.26 -13.80
N SER A 132 1.27 -10.89 -14.11
CA SER A 132 0.94 -9.82 -15.05
C SER A 132 1.39 -8.43 -14.60
N TYR A 133 1.62 -8.24 -13.31
CA TYR A 133 1.95 -6.92 -12.74
C TYR A 133 3.44 -6.74 -12.46
N GLN A 134 4.27 -7.69 -12.90
CA GLN A 134 5.71 -7.56 -12.75
C GLN A 134 6.20 -6.32 -13.48
N GLY A 135 6.95 -5.48 -12.77
CA GLY A 135 7.50 -4.24 -13.33
C GLY A 135 6.52 -3.08 -13.41
N GLU A 136 5.29 -3.23 -12.89
CA GLU A 136 4.30 -2.15 -12.97
C GLU A 136 4.77 -0.86 -12.30
N GLY A 137 4.48 0.25 -12.94
CA GLY A 137 4.82 1.57 -12.42
C GLY A 137 6.30 1.93 -12.49
N LEU A 138 7.14 1.05 -13.04
CA LEU A 138 8.57 1.34 -13.18
C LEU A 138 8.91 1.94 -14.53
#